data_32830a901043f33a0c0377f754a0104b
#
_entry.id   32830a901043f33a0c0377f754a0104b
#
_cell.length_a   1.000
_cell.length_b   1.000
_cell.length_c   1.000
_cell.angle_alpha   90.00
_cell.angle_beta   90.00
_cell.angle_gamma   90.00
#
_symmetry.space_group_name_H-M   'P 1'
#
loop_
_entity.id
_entity.type
_entity.pdbx_description
1 polymer ?
#
loop_
_entity_poly.entity_id
_entity_poly.type
_entity_poly.pdbx_seq_one_letter_code
_entity_poly.pdbx_strand_id
1 'polypeptide(L)'
;MSIEDINNSPNMIKVWLNNEKVAEEQYCKDNSDSLIPLFEKELRGLGFEFETSNQAVGFIPKHKKVMVPIATKYYQFAKELEKPNEQNYFLRFLCIKGLDDVVPMLLEDYHFEKTVDLTRWFISDCIYQIRSKRFVKEYLNIISNRIFGRNRQMIVLLLGKLKEENAIPTLIDLLEDEEVRLHAISALGEFKREEFRCYFERFQNSIHPGWRKYAKAAIKKLNG
;
A
#
# COMPACT_ATOMS: atom_id res chain seq x y z
N MET A 1 -21.91 0.41 -19.10
CA MET A 1 -20.97 -0.71 -19.27
C MET A 1 -20.36 -0.95 -17.90
N SER A 2 -20.64 -2.10 -17.27
CA SER A 2 -20.17 -2.41 -15.93
C SER A 2 -18.70 -2.88 -15.95
N ILE A 3 -18.03 -2.82 -14.79
CA ILE A 3 -16.65 -3.35 -14.64
C ILE A 3 -16.62 -4.87 -14.92
N GLU A 4 -17.72 -5.57 -14.73
CA GLU A 4 -17.86 -7.01 -15.05
C GLU A 4 -17.90 -7.28 -16.57
N ASP A 5 -18.46 -6.34 -17.38
CA ASP A 5 -18.48 -6.47 -18.85
C ASP A 5 -17.09 -6.34 -19.48
N ILE A 6 -16.20 -5.58 -18.82
CA ILE A 6 -14.80 -5.36 -19.25
C ILE A 6 -13.96 -6.62 -18.98
N ASN A 7 -14.20 -7.30 -17.86
CA ASN A 7 -13.39 -8.44 -17.42
C ASN A 7 -13.65 -9.74 -18.20
N ASN A 8 -14.75 -9.83 -18.96
CA ASN A 8 -15.16 -11.08 -19.63
C ASN A 8 -14.99 -11.07 -21.16
N SER A 9 -14.44 -10.02 -21.77
CA SER A 9 -14.19 -9.96 -23.21
C SER A 9 -12.70 -10.16 -23.55
N PRO A 10 -12.28 -11.27 -24.18
CA PRO A 10 -10.89 -11.49 -24.57
C PRO A 10 -10.30 -10.37 -25.47
N ASN A 11 -11.13 -9.70 -26.25
CA ASN A 11 -10.71 -8.58 -27.10
C ASN A 11 -10.45 -7.30 -26.28
N MET A 12 -11.23 -7.05 -25.25
CA MET A 12 -11.03 -5.89 -24.37
C MET A 12 -9.77 -6.05 -23.52
N ILE A 13 -9.49 -7.26 -23.04
CA ILE A 13 -8.24 -7.57 -22.32
C ILE A 13 -7.04 -7.34 -23.24
N LYS A 14 -7.09 -7.78 -24.51
CA LYS A 14 -6.01 -7.52 -25.48
C LYS A 14 -5.80 -6.04 -25.77
N VAL A 15 -6.88 -5.28 -25.91
CA VAL A 15 -6.81 -3.82 -26.11
C VAL A 15 -6.20 -3.13 -24.90
N TRP A 16 -6.60 -3.51 -23.69
CA TRP A 16 -6.06 -2.97 -22.46
C TRP A 16 -4.55 -3.28 -22.31
N LEU A 17 -4.14 -4.54 -22.51
CA LEU A 17 -2.74 -4.97 -22.50
C LEU A 17 -1.90 -4.22 -23.54
N ASN A 18 -2.45 -4.02 -24.75
CA ASN A 18 -1.75 -3.28 -25.81
C ASN A 18 -1.58 -1.79 -25.44
N ASN A 19 -2.60 -1.17 -24.84
CA ASN A 19 -2.52 0.21 -24.40
C ASN A 19 -1.52 0.39 -23.26
N GLU A 20 -1.45 -0.56 -22.31
CA GLU A 20 -0.47 -0.55 -21.22
C GLU A 20 0.96 -0.68 -21.79
N LYS A 21 1.17 -1.60 -22.74
CA LYS A 21 2.45 -1.78 -23.42
C LYS A 21 2.90 -0.53 -24.19
N VAL A 22 1.99 0.09 -24.96
CA VAL A 22 2.28 1.34 -25.67
C VAL A 22 2.63 2.48 -24.72
N ALA A 23 1.92 2.57 -23.58
CA ALA A 23 2.22 3.57 -22.56
C ALA A 23 3.60 3.33 -21.91
N GLU A 24 3.97 2.08 -21.63
CA GLU A 24 5.30 1.72 -21.13
C GLU A 24 6.40 2.01 -22.16
N GLU A 25 6.20 1.67 -23.43
CA GLU A 25 7.15 1.97 -24.50
C GLU A 25 7.35 3.48 -24.71
N GLN A 26 6.27 4.26 -24.62
CA GLN A 26 6.33 5.72 -24.71
C GLN A 26 7.06 6.31 -23.50
N TYR A 27 6.74 5.83 -22.27
CA TYR A 27 7.44 6.23 -21.05
C TYR A 27 8.95 5.95 -21.14
N CYS A 28 9.36 4.78 -21.67
CA CYS A 28 10.76 4.45 -21.88
C CYS A 28 11.46 5.32 -22.91
N LYS A 29 10.75 5.75 -23.99
CA LYS A 29 11.29 6.67 -24.99
C LYS A 29 11.48 8.07 -24.42
N ASP A 30 10.51 8.55 -23.64
CA ASP A 30 10.51 9.88 -23.03
C ASP A 30 11.49 9.99 -21.85
N ASN A 31 11.87 8.83 -21.25
CA ASN A 31 12.76 8.73 -20.09
C ASN A 31 13.97 7.86 -20.41
N SER A 32 14.87 8.36 -21.29
CA SER A 32 16.06 7.62 -21.75
C SER A 32 17.01 7.18 -20.64
N ASP A 33 16.91 7.77 -19.43
CA ASP A 33 17.66 7.45 -18.22
C ASP A 33 16.85 6.61 -17.22
N SER A 34 15.68 6.07 -17.63
CA SER A 34 14.82 5.24 -16.77
C SER A 34 15.47 3.92 -16.37
N LEU A 35 15.30 3.56 -15.09
CA LEU A 35 15.74 2.27 -14.53
C LEU A 35 14.80 1.11 -14.88
N ILE A 36 13.54 1.40 -15.25
CA ILE A 36 12.51 0.38 -15.50
C ILE A 36 12.93 -0.57 -16.63
N PRO A 37 13.37 -0.10 -17.82
CA PRO A 37 13.83 -0.99 -18.89
C PRO A 37 15.01 -1.87 -18.48
N LEU A 38 15.93 -1.34 -17.65
CA LEU A 38 17.07 -2.11 -17.15
C LEU A 38 16.62 -3.22 -16.21
N PHE A 39 15.72 -2.91 -15.29
CA PHE A 39 15.09 -3.88 -14.39
C PHE A 39 14.37 -5.01 -15.16
N GLU A 40 13.55 -4.65 -16.13
CA GLU A 40 12.82 -5.61 -16.93
C GLU A 40 13.74 -6.48 -17.79
N LYS A 41 14.79 -5.88 -18.36
CA LYS A 41 15.81 -6.63 -19.10
C LYS A 41 16.51 -7.65 -18.21
N GLU A 42 16.82 -7.28 -16.96
CA GLU A 42 17.45 -8.21 -15.99
C GLU A 42 16.50 -9.36 -15.66
N LEU A 43 15.20 -9.10 -15.44
CA LEU A 43 14.22 -10.15 -15.20
C LEU A 43 14.05 -11.08 -16.40
N ARG A 44 13.95 -10.54 -17.63
CA ARG A 44 13.86 -11.34 -18.85
C ARG A 44 15.12 -12.20 -19.07
N GLY A 45 16.30 -11.65 -18.72
CA GLY A 45 17.57 -12.41 -18.78
C GLY A 45 17.60 -13.62 -17.83
N LEU A 46 16.76 -13.62 -16.78
CA LEU A 46 16.58 -14.74 -15.87
C LEU A 46 15.45 -15.70 -16.26
N GLY A 47 14.87 -15.51 -17.46
CA GLY A 47 13.84 -16.39 -18.02
C GLY A 47 12.41 -16.02 -17.62
N PHE A 48 12.16 -14.82 -17.04
CA PHE A 48 10.78 -14.34 -16.79
C PHE A 48 10.24 -13.73 -18.09
N GLU A 49 9.21 -14.36 -18.65
CA GLU A 49 8.50 -13.85 -19.82
C GLU A 49 7.24 -13.09 -19.39
N PHE A 50 7.15 -11.81 -19.71
CA PHE A 50 6.01 -10.95 -19.45
C PHE A 50 5.94 -9.84 -20.50
N GLU A 51 4.73 -9.37 -20.76
CA GLU A 51 4.45 -8.25 -21.67
C GLU A 51 4.29 -6.94 -20.92
N THR A 52 3.80 -7.00 -19.68
CA THR A 52 3.54 -5.84 -18.83
C THR A 52 4.13 -5.99 -17.43
N SER A 53 4.42 -4.86 -16.77
CA SER A 53 4.88 -4.83 -15.39
C SER A 53 3.93 -5.54 -14.42
N ASN A 54 2.61 -5.49 -14.67
CA ASN A 54 1.62 -6.17 -13.85
C ASN A 54 1.77 -7.69 -13.91
N GLN A 55 2.09 -8.24 -15.09
CA GLN A 55 2.41 -9.66 -15.24
C GLN A 55 3.70 -10.01 -14.48
N ALA A 56 4.73 -9.15 -14.56
CA ALA A 56 5.98 -9.34 -13.82
C ALA A 56 5.75 -9.42 -12.31
N VAL A 57 4.92 -8.54 -11.75
CA VAL A 57 4.53 -8.60 -10.32
C VAL A 57 3.86 -9.93 -9.96
N GLY A 58 3.09 -10.52 -10.87
CA GLY A 58 2.41 -11.81 -10.69
C GLY A 58 3.36 -13.00 -10.45
N PHE A 59 4.62 -12.92 -10.89
CA PHE A 59 5.62 -13.98 -10.65
C PHE A 59 6.18 -13.98 -9.22
N ILE A 60 6.13 -12.85 -8.51
CA ILE A 60 6.82 -12.66 -7.22
C ILE A 60 6.43 -13.72 -6.18
N PRO A 61 5.16 -14.09 -5.96
CA PRO A 61 4.81 -15.06 -4.92
C PRO A 61 5.56 -16.38 -5.03
N LYS A 62 5.86 -16.80 -6.26
CA LYS A 62 6.57 -18.06 -6.56
C LYS A 62 8.09 -17.90 -6.64
N HIS A 63 8.60 -16.67 -6.89
CA HIS A 63 10.01 -16.41 -7.20
C HIS A 63 10.65 -15.35 -6.29
N LYS A 64 10.17 -15.22 -5.04
CA LYS A 64 10.62 -14.22 -4.06
C LYS A 64 12.15 -14.15 -3.92
N LYS A 65 12.81 -15.32 -3.83
CA LYS A 65 14.27 -15.40 -3.61
C LYS A 65 15.09 -14.75 -4.71
N VAL A 66 14.54 -14.66 -5.92
CA VAL A 66 15.21 -14.05 -7.08
C VAL A 66 14.75 -12.62 -7.29
N MET A 67 13.43 -12.39 -7.32
CA MET A 67 12.87 -11.10 -7.71
C MET A 67 12.99 -10.03 -6.62
N VAL A 68 12.86 -10.39 -5.33
CA VAL A 68 12.94 -9.41 -4.23
C VAL A 68 14.31 -8.72 -4.14
N PRO A 69 15.46 -9.43 -4.18
CA PRO A 69 16.75 -8.77 -4.19
C PRO A 69 16.96 -7.81 -5.36
N ILE A 70 16.49 -8.18 -6.55
CA ILE A 70 16.57 -7.34 -7.75
C ILE A 70 15.70 -6.09 -7.56
N ALA A 71 14.44 -6.26 -7.17
CA ALA A 71 13.54 -5.13 -6.92
C ALA A 71 14.07 -4.18 -5.84
N THR A 72 14.64 -4.72 -4.76
CA THR A 72 15.28 -3.93 -3.70
C THR A 72 16.46 -3.12 -4.23
N LYS A 73 17.31 -3.73 -5.06
CA LYS A 73 18.45 -3.05 -5.71
C LYS A 73 17.96 -1.84 -6.52
N TYR A 74 16.97 -2.03 -7.39
CA TYR A 74 16.45 -0.95 -8.23
C TYR A 74 15.66 0.10 -7.45
N TYR A 75 14.95 -0.30 -6.39
CA TYR A 75 14.31 0.62 -5.46
C TYR A 75 15.34 1.57 -4.83
N GLN A 76 16.49 1.04 -4.38
CA GLN A 76 17.55 1.84 -3.80
C GLN A 76 18.22 2.75 -4.85
N PHE A 77 18.48 2.26 -6.05
CA PHE A 77 19.00 3.10 -7.15
C PHE A 77 18.05 4.25 -7.48
N ALA A 78 16.74 3.98 -7.53
CA ALA A 78 15.75 5.04 -7.76
C ALA A 78 15.77 6.09 -6.65
N LYS A 79 15.96 5.68 -5.40
CA LYS A 79 16.13 6.59 -4.25
C LYS A 79 17.38 7.45 -4.40
N GLU A 80 18.55 6.84 -4.67
CA GLU A 80 19.82 7.53 -4.83
C GLU A 80 19.82 8.54 -5.98
N LEU A 81 19.13 8.21 -7.06
CA LEU A 81 18.97 9.05 -8.24
C LEU A 81 17.81 10.06 -8.12
N GLU A 82 17.18 10.14 -6.95
CA GLU A 82 16.03 11.03 -6.67
C GLU A 82 14.88 10.86 -7.69
N LYS A 83 14.55 9.59 -8.06
CA LYS A 83 13.48 9.21 -8.98
C LYS A 83 12.28 8.62 -8.23
N PRO A 84 11.44 9.43 -7.57
CA PRO A 84 10.37 8.92 -6.69
C PRO A 84 9.31 8.10 -7.43
N ASN A 85 9.02 8.38 -8.70
CA ASN A 85 8.06 7.61 -9.48
C ASN A 85 8.57 6.18 -9.74
N GLU A 86 9.87 6.03 -10.05
CA GLU A 86 10.49 4.72 -10.25
C GLU A 86 10.65 3.99 -8.92
N GLN A 87 10.99 4.70 -7.84
CA GLN A 87 10.98 4.15 -6.49
C GLN A 87 9.62 3.54 -6.16
N ASN A 88 8.52 4.25 -6.44
CA ASN A 88 7.15 3.77 -6.27
C ASN A 88 6.84 2.56 -7.17
N TYR A 89 7.37 2.54 -8.40
CA TYR A 89 7.24 1.40 -9.28
C TYR A 89 7.87 0.14 -8.67
N PHE A 90 9.12 0.21 -8.17
CA PHE A 90 9.81 -0.94 -7.60
C PHE A 90 9.21 -1.39 -6.25
N LEU A 91 8.61 -0.50 -5.47
CA LEU A 91 7.86 -0.86 -4.25
C LEU A 91 6.80 -1.94 -4.50
N ARG A 92 6.13 -1.93 -5.67
CA ARG A 92 5.10 -2.93 -6.03
C ARG A 92 5.63 -4.36 -5.94
N PHE A 93 6.91 -4.56 -6.19
CA PHE A 93 7.56 -5.86 -6.13
C PHE A 93 7.94 -6.29 -4.70
N LEU A 94 7.83 -5.39 -3.73
CA LEU A 94 8.13 -5.63 -2.31
C LEU A 94 6.87 -5.81 -1.45
N CYS A 95 5.68 -5.50 -1.97
CA CYS A 95 4.40 -5.56 -1.27
C CYS A 95 3.90 -7.01 -1.09
N ILE A 96 4.67 -7.86 -0.41
CA ILE A 96 4.39 -9.29 -0.29
C ILE A 96 4.15 -9.65 1.18
N LYS A 97 3.01 -10.28 1.47
CA LYS A 97 2.70 -10.74 2.83
C LYS A 97 3.84 -11.59 3.41
N GLY A 98 4.30 -11.19 4.60
CA GLY A 98 5.36 -11.88 5.33
C GLY A 98 6.78 -11.62 4.81
N LEU A 99 6.99 -10.59 3.98
CA LEU A 99 8.32 -10.13 3.57
C LEU A 99 8.90 -9.16 4.63
N ASP A 100 9.09 -9.69 5.84
CA ASP A 100 9.49 -8.87 7.00
C ASP A 100 10.88 -8.22 6.86
N ASP A 101 11.77 -8.85 6.10
CA ASP A 101 13.17 -8.42 6.00
C ASP A 101 13.38 -7.09 5.27
N VAL A 102 12.40 -6.65 4.46
CA VAL A 102 12.46 -5.33 3.80
C VAL A 102 11.87 -4.20 4.66
N VAL A 103 11.12 -4.53 5.72
CA VAL A 103 10.41 -3.53 6.54
C VAL A 103 11.37 -2.53 7.20
N PRO A 104 12.56 -2.91 7.75
CA PRO A 104 13.49 -1.94 8.31
C PRO A 104 13.90 -0.85 7.31
N MET A 105 14.24 -1.23 6.08
CA MET A 105 14.57 -0.30 5.00
C MET A 105 13.38 0.63 4.68
N LEU A 106 12.17 0.07 4.58
CA LEU A 106 10.96 0.85 4.31
C LEU A 106 10.66 1.85 5.43
N LEU A 107 10.87 1.48 6.69
CA LEU A 107 10.68 2.37 7.84
C LEU A 107 11.73 3.49 7.86
N GLU A 108 12.99 3.19 7.55
CA GLU A 108 14.03 4.21 7.39
C GLU A 108 13.62 5.22 6.32
N ASP A 109 13.20 4.76 5.15
CA ASP A 109 12.75 5.62 4.05
C ASP A 109 11.47 6.39 4.38
N TYR A 110 10.56 5.80 5.16
CA TYR A 110 9.35 6.49 5.63
C TYR A 110 9.71 7.72 6.47
N HIS A 111 10.73 7.62 7.32
CA HIS A 111 11.18 8.70 8.19
C HIS A 111 12.14 9.67 7.51
N PHE A 112 12.72 9.30 6.37
CA PHE A 112 13.70 10.13 5.69
C PHE A 112 13.06 11.45 5.23
N GLU A 113 13.68 12.58 5.60
CA GLU A 113 13.11 13.92 5.40
C GLU A 113 12.84 14.27 3.93
N LYS A 114 13.71 13.80 3.01
CA LYS A 114 13.57 14.03 1.57
C LYS A 114 12.54 13.12 0.89
N THR A 115 12.00 12.11 1.58
CA THR A 115 10.98 11.26 0.99
C THR A 115 9.72 12.05 0.71
N VAL A 116 9.32 12.13 -0.56
CA VAL A 116 8.12 12.85 -0.97
C VAL A 116 6.86 12.17 -0.43
N ASP A 117 5.81 12.95 -0.14
CA ASP A 117 4.59 12.46 0.51
C ASP A 117 3.93 11.29 -0.23
N LEU A 118 3.91 11.32 -1.56
CA LEU A 118 3.35 10.23 -2.35
C LEU A 118 4.12 8.92 -2.13
N THR A 119 5.45 8.96 -2.15
CA THR A 119 6.30 7.79 -1.88
C THR A 119 6.11 7.30 -0.45
N ARG A 120 6.04 8.21 0.53
CA ARG A 120 5.76 7.87 1.93
C ARG A 120 4.41 7.15 2.08
N TRP A 121 3.40 7.58 1.33
CA TRP A 121 2.10 6.90 1.31
C TRP A 121 2.23 5.48 0.73
N PHE A 122 2.92 5.31 -0.42
CA PHE A 122 3.15 3.99 -1.01
C PHE A 122 3.97 3.06 -0.11
N ILE A 123 4.96 3.60 0.62
CA ILE A 123 5.71 2.83 1.64
C ILE A 123 4.76 2.33 2.72
N SER A 124 3.86 3.18 3.23
CA SER A 124 2.89 2.77 4.24
C SER A 124 1.92 1.70 3.74
N ASP A 125 1.50 1.78 2.46
CA ASP A 125 0.68 0.75 1.82
C ASP A 125 1.45 -0.58 1.65
N CYS A 126 2.71 -0.52 1.25
CA CYS A 126 3.57 -1.69 1.16
C CYS A 126 3.71 -2.39 2.52
N ILE A 127 3.98 -1.64 3.59
CA ILE A 127 4.05 -2.16 4.97
C ILE A 127 2.70 -2.79 5.38
N TYR A 128 1.57 -2.15 5.04
CA TYR A 128 0.24 -2.71 5.27
C TYR A 128 0.03 -4.05 4.56
N GLN A 129 0.53 -4.22 3.34
CA GLN A 129 0.42 -5.48 2.60
C GLN A 129 1.34 -6.57 3.14
N ILE A 130 2.54 -6.22 3.60
CA ILE A 130 3.50 -7.14 4.25
C ILE A 130 2.93 -7.72 5.55
N ARG A 131 2.25 -6.90 6.36
CA ARG A 131 1.59 -7.31 7.64
C ARG A 131 2.55 -7.89 8.68
N SER A 132 3.76 -7.37 8.77
CA SER A 132 4.70 -7.79 9.80
C SER A 132 4.21 -7.37 11.20
N LYS A 133 4.29 -8.28 12.17
CA LYS A 133 4.06 -7.99 13.60
C LYS A 133 5.34 -7.60 14.34
N ARG A 134 6.49 -7.69 13.70
CA ARG A 134 7.80 -7.47 14.34
C ARG A 134 8.06 -6.01 14.68
N PHE A 135 7.37 -5.08 14.00
CA PHE A 135 7.65 -3.63 14.05
C PHE A 135 6.47 -2.82 14.61
N VAL A 136 5.67 -3.43 15.48
CA VAL A 136 4.47 -2.79 16.06
C VAL A 136 4.82 -1.50 16.82
N LYS A 137 5.96 -1.46 17.51
CA LYS A 137 6.40 -0.27 18.23
C LYS A 137 6.62 0.91 17.29
N GLU A 138 7.26 0.66 16.16
CA GLU A 138 7.51 1.66 15.11
C GLU A 138 6.19 2.13 14.49
N TYR A 139 5.26 1.22 14.25
CA TYR A 139 3.93 1.56 13.73
C TYR A 139 3.13 2.45 14.70
N LEU A 140 3.18 2.16 16.00
CA LEU A 140 2.56 3.00 17.04
C LEU A 140 3.17 4.41 17.05
N ASN A 141 4.49 4.53 16.94
CA ASN A 141 5.16 5.82 16.83
C ASN A 141 4.71 6.61 15.59
N ILE A 142 4.57 5.93 14.44
CA ILE A 142 4.12 6.57 13.20
C ILE A 142 2.71 7.12 13.36
N ILE A 143 1.76 6.31 13.83
CA ILE A 143 0.35 6.76 13.91
C ILE A 143 0.13 7.88 14.91
N SER A 144 0.95 7.95 15.96
CA SER A 144 0.91 9.01 16.98
C SER A 144 1.51 10.34 16.49
N ASN A 145 2.36 10.32 15.46
CA ASN A 145 3.03 11.51 14.96
C ASN A 145 2.21 12.21 13.87
N ARG A 146 1.54 13.30 14.23
CA ARG A 146 0.66 14.08 13.33
C ARG A 146 1.40 14.75 12.16
N ILE A 147 2.72 14.92 12.22
CA ILE A 147 3.53 15.49 11.12
C ILE A 147 3.36 14.68 9.82
N PHE A 148 3.16 13.36 9.93
CA PHE A 148 2.97 12.50 8.77
C PHE A 148 1.58 12.60 8.12
N GLY A 149 0.65 13.39 8.70
CA GLY A 149 -0.64 13.65 8.11
C GLY A 149 -1.35 12.37 7.62
N ARG A 150 -1.87 12.41 6.39
CA ARG A 150 -2.54 11.28 5.74
C ARG A 150 -1.62 10.09 5.42
N ASN A 151 -0.30 10.26 5.43
CA ASN A 151 0.63 9.15 5.17
C ASN A 151 0.55 8.04 6.24
N ARG A 152 -0.07 8.32 7.40
CA ARG A 152 -0.35 7.34 8.47
C ARG A 152 -1.50 6.37 8.15
N GLN A 153 -2.35 6.67 7.16
CA GLN A 153 -3.61 5.97 6.88
C GLN A 153 -3.47 4.45 6.83
N MET A 154 -2.49 3.96 6.07
CA MET A 154 -2.32 2.52 5.88
C MET A 154 -1.75 1.82 7.12
N ILE A 155 -0.92 2.52 7.91
CA ILE A 155 -0.40 2.00 9.19
C ILE A 155 -1.52 1.93 10.24
N VAL A 156 -2.44 2.91 10.27
CA VAL A 156 -3.64 2.86 11.12
C VAL A 156 -4.48 1.61 10.79
N LEU A 157 -4.74 1.35 9.49
CA LEU A 157 -5.44 0.14 9.06
C LEU A 157 -4.69 -1.13 9.43
N LEU A 158 -3.36 -1.13 9.30
CA LEU A 158 -2.52 -2.28 9.64
C LEU A 158 -2.70 -2.70 11.09
N LEU A 159 -2.64 -1.76 12.02
CA LEU A 159 -2.77 -2.06 13.46
C LEU A 159 -4.15 -2.65 13.80
N GLY A 160 -5.22 -2.15 13.17
CA GLY A 160 -6.54 -2.78 13.25
C GLY A 160 -6.55 -4.20 12.68
N LYS A 161 -5.91 -4.40 11.52
CA LYS A 161 -5.83 -5.72 10.84
C LYS A 161 -5.03 -6.74 11.64
N LEU A 162 -3.99 -6.28 12.33
CA LEU A 162 -3.19 -7.10 13.24
C LEU A 162 -3.90 -7.36 14.58
N LYS A 163 -4.98 -6.62 14.86
CA LYS A 163 -5.68 -6.57 16.15
C LYS A 163 -4.73 -6.25 17.31
N GLU A 164 -3.91 -5.20 17.10
CA GLU A 164 -2.93 -4.79 18.09
C GLU A 164 -3.60 -4.04 19.24
N GLU A 165 -3.71 -4.68 20.39
CA GLU A 165 -4.41 -4.16 21.57
C GLU A 165 -3.82 -2.83 22.06
N ASN A 166 -2.50 -2.70 22.03
CA ASN A 166 -1.81 -1.49 22.47
C ASN A 166 -2.10 -0.28 21.57
N ALA A 167 -2.66 -0.50 20.37
CA ALA A 167 -3.05 0.57 19.48
C ALA A 167 -4.40 1.19 19.82
N ILE A 168 -5.25 0.51 20.59
CA ILE A 168 -6.64 0.93 20.85
C ILE A 168 -6.74 2.37 21.38
N PRO A 169 -5.99 2.79 22.42
CA PRO A 169 -6.07 4.16 22.91
C PRO A 169 -5.77 5.19 21.82
N THR A 170 -4.69 4.98 21.09
CA THR A 170 -4.30 5.86 19.98
C THR A 170 -5.34 5.85 18.86
N LEU A 171 -5.91 4.69 18.48
CA LEU A 171 -6.94 4.60 17.47
C LEU A 171 -8.21 5.36 17.87
N ILE A 172 -8.56 5.39 19.15
CA ILE A 172 -9.67 6.19 19.67
C ILE A 172 -9.36 7.68 19.52
N ASP A 173 -8.16 8.12 19.89
CA ASP A 173 -7.73 9.53 19.76
C ASP A 173 -7.72 9.98 18.29
N LEU A 174 -7.37 9.07 17.35
CA LEU A 174 -7.36 9.33 15.92
C LEU A 174 -8.77 9.49 15.31
N LEU A 175 -9.83 9.19 16.04
CA LEU A 175 -11.20 9.52 15.61
C LEU A 175 -11.42 11.05 15.55
N GLU A 176 -10.62 11.85 16.25
CA GLU A 176 -10.65 13.31 16.19
C GLU A 176 -9.74 13.90 15.10
N ASP A 177 -8.97 13.07 14.40
CA ASP A 177 -8.05 13.48 13.35
C ASP A 177 -8.65 13.24 11.95
N GLU A 178 -9.04 14.31 11.25
CA GLU A 178 -9.74 14.21 9.96
C GLU A 178 -8.96 13.47 8.87
N GLU A 179 -7.63 13.55 8.89
CA GLU A 179 -6.78 12.93 7.89
C GLU A 179 -6.77 11.39 7.96
N VAL A 180 -7.03 10.84 9.14
CA VAL A 180 -6.99 9.39 9.40
C VAL A 180 -8.26 8.85 10.04
N ARG A 181 -9.23 9.68 10.42
CA ARG A 181 -10.49 9.31 11.09
C ARG A 181 -11.17 8.11 10.45
N LEU A 182 -11.34 8.12 9.13
CA LEU A 182 -11.97 7.03 8.38
C LEU A 182 -11.24 5.70 8.62
N HIS A 183 -9.91 5.75 8.63
CA HIS A 183 -9.05 4.59 8.82
C HIS A 183 -9.08 4.12 10.27
N ALA A 184 -9.17 5.04 11.24
CA ALA A 184 -9.35 4.73 12.66
C ALA A 184 -10.70 4.03 12.93
N ILE A 185 -11.81 4.54 12.36
CA ILE A 185 -13.12 3.86 12.42
C ILE A 185 -13.02 2.42 11.88
N SER A 186 -12.37 2.26 10.72
CA SER A 186 -12.21 0.94 10.10
C SER A 186 -11.33 0.01 10.95
N ALA A 187 -10.22 0.53 11.51
CA ALA A 187 -9.29 -0.22 12.34
C ALA A 187 -9.94 -0.70 13.64
N LEU A 188 -10.66 0.18 14.36
CA LEU A 188 -11.41 -0.20 15.56
C LEU A 188 -12.50 -1.25 15.24
N GLY A 189 -13.14 -1.16 14.07
CA GLY A 189 -14.13 -2.14 13.62
C GLY A 189 -13.57 -3.56 13.40
N GLU A 190 -12.24 -3.74 13.21
CA GLU A 190 -11.62 -5.07 13.09
C GLU A 190 -11.59 -5.83 14.43
N PHE A 191 -11.61 -5.13 15.58
CA PHE A 191 -11.61 -5.76 16.89
C PHE A 191 -12.97 -6.41 17.23
N LYS A 192 -14.07 -5.95 16.62
CA LYS A 192 -15.43 -6.47 16.82
C LYS A 192 -15.88 -6.45 18.30
N ARG A 193 -15.56 -5.38 19.03
CA ARG A 193 -15.90 -5.21 20.43
C ARG A 193 -17.08 -4.28 20.60
N GLU A 194 -18.09 -4.72 21.35
CA GLU A 194 -19.31 -3.95 21.63
C GLU A 194 -19.02 -2.61 22.31
N GLU A 195 -17.97 -2.54 23.13
CA GLU A 195 -17.51 -1.32 23.81
C GLU A 195 -17.18 -0.16 22.86
N PHE A 196 -16.90 -0.44 21.57
CA PHE A 196 -16.61 0.57 20.56
C PHE A 196 -17.86 1.10 19.85
N ARG A 197 -19.06 0.57 20.13
CA ARG A 197 -20.31 0.98 19.48
C ARG A 197 -20.55 2.48 19.59
N CYS A 198 -20.39 3.06 20.77
CA CYS A 198 -20.63 4.49 20.99
C CYS A 198 -19.74 5.38 20.12
N TYR A 199 -18.51 4.97 19.83
CA TYR A 199 -17.61 5.71 18.92
C TYR A 199 -18.11 5.66 17.46
N PHE A 200 -18.63 4.52 16.99
CA PHE A 200 -19.13 4.41 15.63
C PHE A 200 -20.45 5.13 15.44
N GLU A 201 -21.35 5.12 16.43
CA GLU A 201 -22.64 5.80 16.40
C GLU A 201 -22.50 7.32 16.21
N ARG A 202 -21.41 7.93 16.70
CA ARG A 202 -21.08 9.36 16.45
C ARG A 202 -20.99 9.70 14.97
N PHE A 203 -20.62 8.73 14.11
CA PHE A 203 -20.38 8.94 12.69
C PHE A 203 -21.41 8.29 11.78
N GLN A 204 -22.31 7.45 12.27
CA GLN A 204 -23.29 6.71 11.44
C GLN A 204 -24.25 7.61 10.66
N ASN A 205 -24.47 8.84 11.10
CA ASN A 205 -25.31 9.86 10.47
C ASN A 205 -24.50 11.06 9.97
N SER A 206 -23.18 10.95 9.87
CA SER A 206 -22.31 12.02 9.39
C SER A 206 -22.70 12.48 7.99
N ILE A 207 -22.60 13.79 7.73
CA ILE A 207 -22.73 14.35 6.39
C ILE A 207 -21.62 13.85 5.45
N HIS A 208 -20.44 13.51 5.99
CA HIS A 208 -19.33 12.96 5.22
C HIS A 208 -19.61 11.51 4.82
N PRO A 209 -19.75 11.20 3.49
CA PRO A 209 -20.19 9.88 3.04
C PRO A 209 -19.26 8.73 3.47
N GLY A 210 -17.96 8.98 3.46
CA GLY A 210 -16.94 7.99 3.86
C GLY A 210 -17.08 7.61 5.33
N TRP A 211 -17.14 8.58 6.24
CA TRP A 211 -17.27 8.31 7.68
C TRP A 211 -18.55 7.54 7.98
N ARG A 212 -19.69 7.99 7.39
CA ARG A 212 -20.98 7.31 7.52
C ARG A 212 -20.92 5.85 7.04
N LYS A 213 -20.30 5.60 5.88
CA LYS A 213 -20.16 4.25 5.31
C LYS A 213 -19.37 3.33 6.24
N TYR A 214 -18.19 3.78 6.69
CA TYR A 214 -17.32 2.96 7.52
C TYR A 214 -17.86 2.77 8.94
N ALA A 215 -18.51 3.76 9.52
CA ALA A 215 -19.19 3.64 10.82
C ALA A 215 -20.31 2.58 10.78
N LYS A 216 -21.19 2.63 9.76
CA LYS A 216 -22.23 1.61 9.58
C LYS A 216 -21.66 0.22 9.35
N ALA A 217 -20.57 0.11 8.60
CA ALA A 217 -19.89 -1.16 8.39
C ALA A 217 -19.25 -1.71 9.69
N ALA A 218 -18.67 -0.84 10.53
CA ALA A 218 -18.12 -1.20 11.83
C ALA A 218 -19.23 -1.69 12.78
N ILE A 219 -20.35 -0.97 12.88
CA ILE A 219 -21.52 -1.39 13.68
C ILE A 219 -22.04 -2.76 13.21
N LYS A 220 -22.14 -2.96 11.89
CA LYS A 220 -22.57 -4.26 11.34
C LYS A 220 -21.66 -5.41 11.77
N LYS A 221 -20.34 -5.18 11.87
CA LYS A 221 -19.37 -6.19 12.33
C LYS A 221 -19.53 -6.56 13.81
N LEU A 222 -20.15 -5.69 14.65
CA LEU A 222 -20.44 -5.99 16.05
C LEU A 222 -21.58 -6.99 16.19
N ASN A 223 -22.52 -6.98 15.25
CA ASN A 223 -23.76 -7.77 15.29
C ASN A 223 -23.62 -9.15 14.60
N GLY A 224 -22.46 -9.49 14.06
CA GLY A 224 -22.19 -10.75 13.35
C GLY A 224 -20.85 -11.33 13.68
#